data_a69364faae99a62d8904e5efdff250ff
#
_entry.id   a69364faae99a62d8904e5efdff250ff
#
_cell.length_a   1.000
_cell.length_b   1.000
_cell.length_c   1.000
_cell.angle_alpha   90.00
_cell.angle_beta   90.00
_cell.angle_gamma   90.00
#
_symmetry.space_group_name_H-M   'P 1'
#
loop_
_entity.id
_entity.type
_entity.pdbx_description
1 polymer ?
#
loop_
_entity_poly.entity_id
_entity_poly.type
_entity_poly.pdbx_seq_one_letter_code
_entity_poly.pdbx_strand_id
1 'polypeptide(L)'
;MITTLFFLAALLVGVPIGVCLCLAGMVYIVSIGSPVLFQSFPMQMFGGVDSYGLIAIPLFILIGEIMNSGGITRRLVDLSMAFIGSVRGGLAYVNILANMLVSSIIGSATAQVAIMSQVMVPEMEKQGYDKTFAAGLTVYGGMLGPIIPPSVMFVVYSVLAQVAVGDMLIAGILPGVLLTVLFFVVIALMGFVYNYPRSEKRTLAQRARTVVQASPTLLIPIIIVGSILSGLANPTESAAVGALVSALVGRYVTKEFRFSAMPAILLRSAIYSAIVLFLVAEAAVFSWLLIYGKVPQMVAAWVQTVAHDPVTFLLITNVILLVIGTVIDGIPGLIMTAPILLPIATEVYHIDPRHFGVVIVVNLVTDVLYSVLDPRVRY
;
A
#
# COMPACT_ATOMS: atom_id res chain seq x y z
N MET A 1 17.92 -22.26 13.31
CA MET A 1 19.10 -22.07 12.45
C MET A 1 18.91 -22.65 11.06
N ILE A 2 18.63 -23.96 10.89
CA ILE A 2 18.44 -24.61 9.56
C ILE A 2 17.30 -23.93 8.77
N THR A 3 16.15 -23.71 9.39
CA THR A 3 14.98 -23.05 8.75
C THR A 3 15.29 -21.65 8.26
N THR A 4 15.98 -20.85 9.07
CA THR A 4 16.36 -19.47 8.71
C THR A 4 17.34 -19.46 7.53
N LEU A 5 18.36 -20.34 7.56
CA LEU A 5 19.30 -20.49 6.45
C LEU A 5 18.60 -20.95 5.16
N PHE A 6 17.68 -21.91 5.28
CA PHE A 6 16.90 -22.39 4.14
C PHE A 6 16.04 -21.25 3.56
N PHE A 7 15.33 -20.50 4.40
CA PHE A 7 14.50 -19.36 3.98
C PHE A 7 15.32 -18.31 3.24
N LEU A 8 16.47 -17.90 3.81
CA LEU A 8 17.36 -16.93 3.16
C LEU A 8 17.94 -17.46 1.84
N ALA A 9 18.34 -18.73 1.79
CA ALA A 9 18.84 -19.35 0.56
C ALA A 9 17.76 -19.40 -0.52
N ALA A 10 16.53 -19.80 -0.18
CA ALA A 10 15.41 -19.83 -1.11
C ALA A 10 15.08 -18.42 -1.65
N LEU A 11 15.12 -17.40 -0.78
CA LEU A 11 14.91 -16.01 -1.16
C LEU A 11 16.00 -15.52 -2.13
N LEU A 12 17.29 -15.82 -1.85
CA LEU A 12 18.41 -15.43 -2.70
C LEU A 12 18.39 -16.11 -4.08
N VAL A 13 17.83 -17.31 -4.17
CA VAL A 13 17.63 -18.04 -5.45
C VAL A 13 16.45 -17.46 -6.25
N GLY A 14 15.65 -16.55 -5.66
CA GLY A 14 14.53 -15.90 -6.33
C GLY A 14 13.21 -16.69 -6.26
N VAL A 15 13.05 -17.58 -5.28
CA VAL A 15 11.78 -18.27 -5.04
C VAL A 15 10.75 -17.26 -4.55
N PRO A 16 9.49 -17.25 -5.07
CA PRO A 16 8.45 -16.37 -4.59
C PRO A 16 8.24 -16.48 -3.08
N ILE A 17 8.11 -15.35 -2.40
CA ILE A 17 8.18 -15.28 -0.93
C ILE A 17 7.09 -16.10 -0.24
N GLY A 18 5.87 -16.19 -0.79
CA GLY A 18 4.82 -17.06 -0.26
C GLY A 18 5.26 -18.53 -0.27
N VAL A 19 5.90 -18.98 -1.35
CA VAL A 19 6.46 -20.33 -1.43
C VAL A 19 7.61 -20.51 -0.46
N CYS A 20 8.46 -19.47 -0.28
CA CYS A 20 9.53 -19.50 0.73
C CYS A 20 8.98 -19.70 2.15
N LEU A 21 7.90 -18.99 2.51
CA LEU A 21 7.25 -19.11 3.82
C LEU A 21 6.67 -20.51 4.04
N CYS A 22 5.96 -21.04 3.04
CA CYS A 22 5.41 -22.39 3.04
C CYS A 22 6.51 -23.44 3.26
N LEU A 23 7.54 -23.43 2.41
CA LEU A 23 8.64 -24.38 2.47
C LEU A 23 9.45 -24.25 3.77
N ALA A 24 9.70 -23.03 4.23
CA ALA A 24 10.38 -22.80 5.51
C ALA A 24 9.58 -23.35 6.69
N GLY A 25 8.24 -23.20 6.67
CA GLY A 25 7.35 -23.83 7.65
C GLY A 25 7.47 -25.35 7.65
N MET A 26 7.46 -25.98 6.46
CA MET A 26 7.65 -27.44 6.34
C MET A 26 9.01 -27.89 6.85
N VAL A 27 10.09 -27.18 6.47
CA VAL A 27 11.46 -27.48 6.97
C VAL A 27 11.53 -27.32 8.47
N TYR A 28 10.85 -26.33 9.05
CA TYR A 28 10.78 -26.17 10.50
C TYR A 28 10.14 -27.38 11.18
N ILE A 29 8.97 -27.83 10.71
CA ILE A 29 8.25 -29.00 11.25
C ILE A 29 9.13 -30.26 11.22
N VAL A 30 9.84 -30.48 10.10
CA VAL A 30 10.78 -31.59 9.97
C VAL A 30 11.95 -31.45 10.97
N SER A 31 12.49 -30.24 11.11
CA SER A 31 13.66 -29.97 11.96
C SER A 31 13.41 -30.19 13.45
N ILE A 32 12.16 -30.00 13.91
CA ILE A 32 11.76 -30.23 15.30
C ILE A 32 11.29 -31.67 15.55
N GLY A 33 11.22 -32.52 14.52
CA GLY A 33 10.82 -33.91 14.63
C GLY A 33 9.35 -34.13 15.01
N SER A 34 8.45 -33.19 14.68
CA SER A 34 7.02 -33.24 15.05
C SER A 34 6.11 -33.35 13.82
N PRO A 35 6.09 -34.52 13.13
CA PRO A 35 5.29 -34.67 11.89
C PRO A 35 3.79 -34.50 12.09
N VAL A 36 3.29 -34.60 13.32
CA VAL A 36 1.87 -34.33 13.66
C VAL A 36 1.46 -32.90 13.28
N LEU A 37 2.38 -31.94 13.31
CA LEU A 37 2.10 -30.55 12.94
C LEU A 37 1.74 -30.40 11.45
N PHE A 38 2.12 -31.35 10.57
CA PHE A 38 1.67 -31.35 9.18
C PHE A 38 0.15 -31.51 9.05
N GLN A 39 -0.52 -32.14 10.00
CA GLN A 39 -1.98 -32.26 10.00
C GLN A 39 -2.66 -30.90 10.28
N SER A 40 -2.04 -30.06 11.09
CA SER A 40 -2.54 -28.72 11.39
C SER A 40 -2.20 -27.69 10.32
N PHE A 41 -1.21 -27.95 9.48
CA PHE A 41 -0.71 -27.01 8.47
C PHE A 41 -1.84 -26.50 7.54
N PRO A 42 -2.64 -27.37 6.86
CA PRO A 42 -3.75 -26.94 6.03
C PRO A 42 -4.83 -26.18 6.82
N MET A 43 -5.10 -26.60 8.06
CA MET A 43 -6.09 -25.92 8.92
C MET A 43 -5.67 -24.48 9.23
N GLN A 44 -4.39 -24.23 9.49
CA GLN A 44 -3.86 -22.90 9.74
C GLN A 44 -3.91 -22.04 8.47
N MET A 45 -3.61 -22.62 7.29
CA MET A 45 -3.76 -21.92 6.01
C MET A 45 -5.20 -21.47 5.79
N PHE A 46 -6.15 -22.37 5.92
CA PHE A 46 -7.57 -22.05 5.74
C PHE A 46 -8.07 -21.06 6.80
N GLY A 47 -7.71 -21.25 8.06
CA GLY A 47 -8.05 -20.33 9.14
C GLY A 47 -7.51 -18.92 8.93
N GLY A 48 -6.34 -18.80 8.31
CA GLY A 48 -5.73 -17.51 7.99
C GLY A 48 -6.51 -16.69 6.95
N VAL A 49 -7.24 -17.34 6.05
CA VAL A 49 -8.06 -16.67 5.02
C VAL A 49 -9.56 -16.68 5.33
N ASP A 50 -9.98 -17.39 6.34
CA ASP A 50 -11.37 -17.43 6.80
C ASP A 50 -11.69 -16.20 7.66
N SER A 51 -11.61 -15.02 7.03
CA SER A 51 -11.91 -13.74 7.67
C SER A 51 -12.76 -12.88 6.75
N TYR A 52 -13.89 -12.40 7.28
CA TYR A 52 -14.79 -11.51 6.54
C TYR A 52 -14.10 -10.23 6.05
N GLY A 53 -13.15 -9.70 6.81
CA GLY A 53 -12.40 -8.50 6.43
C GLY A 53 -11.58 -8.67 5.16
N LEU A 54 -11.12 -9.88 4.85
CA LEU A 54 -10.32 -10.17 3.64
C LEU A 54 -11.14 -10.08 2.34
N ILE A 55 -12.47 -10.18 2.39
CA ILE A 55 -13.35 -10.02 1.22
C ILE A 55 -13.24 -8.61 0.64
N ALA A 56 -12.87 -7.63 1.44
CA ALA A 56 -12.64 -6.26 0.97
C ALA A 56 -11.47 -6.17 -0.03
N ILE A 57 -10.43 -7.04 0.08
CA ILE A 57 -9.23 -7.00 -0.78
C ILE A 57 -9.58 -7.21 -2.26
N PRO A 58 -10.25 -8.29 -2.68
CA PRO A 58 -10.66 -8.48 -4.07
C PRO A 58 -11.50 -7.33 -4.62
N LEU A 59 -12.38 -6.78 -3.80
CA LEU A 59 -13.25 -5.68 -4.21
C LEU A 59 -12.48 -4.36 -4.39
N PHE A 60 -11.53 -4.02 -3.50
CA PHE A 60 -10.69 -2.85 -3.68
C PHE A 60 -9.77 -2.98 -4.89
N ILE A 61 -9.20 -4.15 -5.14
CA ILE A 61 -8.41 -4.42 -6.34
C ILE A 61 -9.28 -4.25 -7.60
N LEU A 62 -10.52 -4.76 -7.57
CA LEU A 62 -11.47 -4.63 -8.68
C LEU A 62 -11.82 -3.16 -8.96
N ILE A 63 -12.04 -2.34 -7.93
CA ILE A 63 -12.24 -0.89 -8.08
C ILE A 63 -11.06 -0.27 -8.83
N GLY A 64 -9.83 -0.53 -8.39
CA GLY A 64 -8.61 -0.02 -9.01
C GLY A 64 -8.52 -0.37 -10.50
N GLU A 65 -8.79 -1.62 -10.87
CA GLU A 65 -8.79 -2.10 -12.25
C GLU A 65 -9.91 -1.45 -13.11
N ILE A 66 -11.12 -1.33 -12.57
CA ILE A 66 -12.25 -0.65 -13.27
C ILE A 66 -11.92 0.82 -13.49
N MET A 67 -11.43 1.51 -12.46
CA MET A 67 -11.13 2.95 -12.54
C MET A 67 -9.98 3.23 -13.50
N ASN A 68 -8.95 2.39 -13.49
CA ASN A 68 -7.85 2.50 -14.45
C ASN A 68 -8.33 2.29 -15.89
N SER A 69 -9.12 1.24 -16.15
CA SER A 69 -9.71 0.96 -17.47
C SER A 69 -10.75 2.00 -17.89
N GLY A 70 -11.36 2.69 -16.95
CA GLY A 70 -12.36 3.73 -17.16
C GLY A 70 -11.79 5.14 -17.36
N GLY A 71 -10.47 5.34 -17.44
CA GLY A 71 -9.84 6.65 -17.64
C GLY A 71 -10.02 7.62 -16.45
N ILE A 72 -10.43 7.10 -15.29
CA ILE A 72 -10.72 7.91 -14.11
C ILE A 72 -9.44 8.52 -13.55
N THR A 73 -8.34 7.75 -13.51
CA THR A 73 -7.02 8.20 -13.06
C THR A 73 -6.57 9.47 -13.79
N ARG A 74 -6.72 9.51 -15.12
CA ARG A 74 -6.34 10.67 -15.92
C ARG A 74 -7.14 11.92 -15.56
N ARG A 75 -8.42 11.78 -15.25
CA ARG A 75 -9.26 12.91 -14.82
C ARG A 75 -8.89 13.45 -13.45
N LEU A 76 -8.40 12.60 -12.53
CA LEU A 76 -7.87 13.06 -11.24
C LEU A 76 -6.56 13.85 -11.40
N VAL A 77 -5.73 13.47 -12.37
CA VAL A 77 -4.54 14.27 -12.75
C VAL A 77 -4.98 15.63 -13.32
N ASP A 78 -5.93 15.65 -14.25
CA ASP A 78 -6.46 16.90 -14.82
C ASP A 78 -7.07 17.82 -13.77
N LEU A 79 -7.76 17.23 -12.78
CA LEU A 79 -8.29 17.94 -11.63
C LEU A 79 -7.19 18.60 -10.80
N SER A 80 -6.14 17.83 -10.46
CA SER A 80 -4.99 18.33 -9.73
C SER A 80 -4.30 19.48 -10.48
N MET A 81 -4.19 19.37 -11.80
CA MET A 81 -3.72 20.43 -12.70
C MET A 81 -4.57 21.70 -12.62
N ALA A 82 -5.90 21.57 -12.48
CA ALA A 82 -6.79 22.72 -12.40
C ALA A 82 -6.60 23.51 -11.10
N PHE A 83 -6.25 22.85 -10.00
CA PHE A 83 -6.05 23.49 -8.70
C PHE A 83 -4.68 24.18 -8.59
N ILE A 84 -3.59 23.48 -8.87
CA ILE A 84 -2.22 23.90 -8.50
C ILE A 84 -1.35 24.19 -9.73
N GLY A 85 -1.74 23.76 -10.94
CA GLY A 85 -0.88 23.76 -12.12
C GLY A 85 -0.25 25.12 -12.53
N SER A 86 -0.78 26.25 -12.07
CA SER A 86 -0.28 27.60 -12.44
C SER A 86 0.79 28.18 -11.53
N VAL A 87 1.19 27.47 -10.46
CA VAL A 87 2.24 27.89 -9.53
C VAL A 87 3.61 27.54 -10.12
N ARG A 88 4.68 28.27 -9.72
CA ARG A 88 6.05 27.87 -10.05
C ARG A 88 6.34 26.47 -9.50
N GLY A 89 6.80 25.57 -10.34
CA GLY A 89 6.91 24.15 -9.97
C GLY A 89 5.57 23.42 -9.92
N GLY A 90 4.50 23.99 -10.52
CA GLY A 90 3.13 23.53 -10.39
C GLY A 90 2.95 22.04 -10.71
N LEU A 91 3.63 21.51 -11.74
CA LEU A 91 3.53 20.09 -12.07
C LEU A 91 4.12 19.15 -11.00
N ALA A 92 5.12 19.60 -10.24
CA ALA A 92 5.62 18.80 -9.13
C ALA A 92 4.55 18.65 -8.02
N TYR A 93 3.89 19.74 -7.66
CA TYR A 93 2.77 19.70 -6.71
C TYR A 93 1.57 18.90 -7.26
N VAL A 94 1.27 19.07 -8.55
CA VAL A 94 0.21 18.31 -9.24
C VAL A 94 0.50 16.81 -9.18
N ASN A 95 1.74 16.40 -9.39
CA ASN A 95 2.13 15.00 -9.33
C ASN A 95 1.82 14.39 -7.94
N ILE A 96 2.21 15.06 -6.87
CA ILE A 96 1.92 14.59 -5.51
C ILE A 96 0.42 14.64 -5.20
N LEU A 97 -0.28 15.73 -5.55
CA LEU A 97 -1.73 15.82 -5.33
C LEU A 97 -2.51 14.77 -6.13
N ALA A 98 -2.12 14.55 -7.38
CA ALA A 98 -2.73 13.52 -8.21
C ALA A 98 -2.46 12.12 -7.63
N ASN A 99 -1.24 11.84 -7.18
CA ASN A 99 -0.93 10.60 -6.48
C ASN A 99 -1.75 10.44 -5.21
N MET A 100 -1.92 11.47 -4.39
CA MET A 100 -2.79 11.46 -3.22
C MET A 100 -4.23 11.07 -3.57
N LEU A 101 -4.81 11.69 -4.61
CA LEU A 101 -6.17 11.37 -5.04
C LEU A 101 -6.29 9.96 -5.64
N VAL A 102 -5.29 9.52 -6.41
CA VAL A 102 -5.23 8.19 -7.02
C VAL A 102 -4.97 7.11 -5.97
N SER A 103 -4.28 7.42 -4.89
CA SER A 103 -4.05 6.52 -3.74
C SER A 103 -5.37 6.00 -3.15
N SER A 104 -6.39 6.85 -3.08
CA SER A 104 -7.71 6.44 -2.61
C SER A 104 -8.45 5.44 -3.53
N ILE A 105 -7.74 4.92 -4.53
CA ILE A 105 -8.29 4.02 -5.54
C ILE A 105 -7.47 2.75 -5.66
N ILE A 106 -6.14 2.88 -5.80
CA ILE A 106 -5.24 1.78 -6.20
C ILE A 106 -4.79 0.96 -4.99
N GLY A 107 -4.52 1.59 -3.85
CA GLY A 107 -4.13 0.93 -2.61
C GLY A 107 -2.80 0.14 -2.65
N SER A 108 -2.04 0.22 -3.75
CA SER A 108 -0.76 -0.45 -3.97
C SER A 108 0.27 0.51 -4.52
N ALA A 109 1.47 0.59 -3.89
CA ALA A 109 2.53 1.48 -4.31
C ALA A 109 3.05 1.16 -5.72
N THR A 110 3.35 -0.10 -5.99
CA THR A 110 3.92 -0.55 -7.27
C THR A 110 2.97 -0.31 -8.45
N ALA A 111 1.69 -0.64 -8.28
CA ALA A 111 0.68 -0.39 -9.30
C ALA A 111 0.48 1.12 -9.53
N GLN A 112 0.46 1.92 -8.48
CA GLN A 112 0.31 3.37 -8.57
C GLN A 112 1.50 4.02 -9.27
N VAL A 113 2.73 3.66 -8.91
CA VAL A 113 3.95 4.14 -9.57
C VAL A 113 3.91 3.78 -11.07
N ALA A 114 3.56 2.55 -11.42
CA ALA A 114 3.49 2.11 -12.82
C ALA A 114 2.48 2.93 -13.64
N ILE A 115 1.30 3.22 -13.09
CA ILE A 115 0.26 4.00 -13.77
C ILE A 115 0.65 5.49 -13.84
N MET A 116 1.06 6.06 -12.72
CA MET A 116 1.35 7.49 -12.63
C MET A 116 2.60 7.88 -13.41
N SER A 117 3.62 7.01 -13.49
CA SER A 117 4.81 7.27 -14.31
C SER A 117 4.48 7.38 -15.80
N GLN A 118 3.53 6.59 -16.30
CA GLN A 118 3.11 6.68 -17.70
C GLN A 118 2.39 8.00 -18.04
N VAL A 119 1.79 8.64 -17.03
CA VAL A 119 1.04 9.89 -17.22
C VAL A 119 1.90 11.10 -16.86
N MET A 120 2.52 11.11 -15.68
CA MET A 120 3.16 12.28 -15.13
C MET A 120 4.59 12.50 -15.65
N VAL A 121 5.38 11.44 -15.83
CA VAL A 121 6.78 11.61 -16.28
C VAL A 121 6.85 12.25 -17.67
N PRO A 122 6.13 11.76 -18.70
CA PRO A 122 6.15 12.42 -20.02
C PRO A 122 5.59 13.84 -20.00
N GLU A 123 4.60 14.11 -19.15
CA GLU A 123 3.99 15.45 -19.05
C GLU A 123 4.94 16.45 -18.40
N MET A 124 5.66 16.04 -17.35
CA MET A 124 6.68 16.84 -16.70
C MET A 124 7.88 17.09 -17.63
N GLU A 125 8.33 16.06 -18.36
CA GLU A 125 9.44 16.17 -19.32
C GLU A 125 9.11 17.16 -20.44
N LYS A 126 7.89 17.14 -21.01
CA LYS A 126 7.40 18.11 -22.01
C LYS A 126 7.45 19.56 -21.51
N GLN A 127 7.26 19.77 -20.22
CA GLN A 127 7.29 21.11 -19.61
C GLN A 127 8.70 21.51 -19.13
N GLY A 128 9.73 20.72 -19.43
CA GLY A 128 11.12 21.04 -19.17
C GLY A 128 11.65 20.60 -17.81
N TYR A 129 10.98 19.69 -17.12
CA TYR A 129 11.55 19.04 -15.93
C TYR A 129 12.54 17.96 -16.33
N ASP A 130 13.57 17.78 -15.50
CA ASP A 130 14.46 16.64 -15.63
C ASP A 130 13.70 15.32 -15.47
N LYS A 131 14.00 14.36 -16.33
CA LYS A 131 13.30 13.06 -16.36
C LYS A 131 13.52 12.26 -15.08
N THR A 132 14.74 12.30 -14.54
CA THR A 132 15.09 11.59 -13.30
C THR A 132 14.34 12.18 -12.12
N PHE A 133 14.25 13.53 -12.05
CA PHE A 133 13.46 14.21 -11.04
C PHE A 133 11.97 13.86 -11.17
N ALA A 134 11.40 13.88 -12.38
CA ALA A 134 10.01 13.56 -12.63
C ALA A 134 9.69 12.11 -12.23
N ALA A 135 10.56 11.17 -12.59
CA ALA A 135 10.42 9.75 -12.21
C ALA A 135 10.52 9.57 -10.69
N GLY A 136 11.55 10.11 -10.05
CA GLY A 136 11.73 10.05 -8.61
C GLY A 136 10.53 10.63 -7.86
N LEU A 137 10.06 11.81 -8.24
CA LEU A 137 8.90 12.45 -7.61
C LEU A 137 7.62 11.61 -7.77
N THR A 138 7.44 10.94 -8.92
CA THR A 138 6.29 10.07 -9.15
C THR A 138 6.35 8.82 -8.26
N VAL A 139 7.54 8.27 -8.06
CA VAL A 139 7.74 7.14 -7.14
C VAL A 139 7.43 7.56 -5.70
N TYR A 140 7.94 8.71 -5.24
CA TYR A 140 7.59 9.26 -3.92
C TYR A 140 6.08 9.45 -3.76
N GLY A 141 5.41 10.01 -4.77
CA GLY A 141 3.96 10.13 -4.77
C GLY A 141 3.24 8.78 -4.71
N GLY A 142 3.77 7.77 -5.38
CA GLY A 142 3.21 6.41 -5.39
C GLY A 142 3.22 5.73 -4.02
N MET A 143 4.11 6.15 -3.12
CA MET A 143 4.14 5.66 -1.74
C MET A 143 2.89 6.03 -0.93
N LEU A 144 2.12 7.01 -1.35
CA LEU A 144 0.85 7.34 -0.73
C LEU A 144 -0.20 6.24 -0.92
N GLY A 145 -0.05 5.37 -1.94
CA GLY A 145 -1.00 4.30 -2.28
C GLY A 145 -1.35 3.37 -1.13
N PRO A 146 -0.37 2.74 -0.47
CA PRO A 146 -0.64 1.85 0.66
C PRO A 146 -1.02 2.57 1.96
N ILE A 147 -0.91 3.90 2.03
CA ILE A 147 -1.13 4.67 3.27
C ILE A 147 -2.51 5.33 3.26
N ILE A 148 -2.92 5.91 2.12
CA ILE A 148 -4.22 6.59 2.01
C ILE A 148 -5.33 5.57 1.75
N PRO A 149 -6.42 5.58 2.54
CA PRO A 149 -7.52 4.64 2.34
C PRO A 149 -8.22 4.77 0.96
N PRO A 150 -8.67 3.63 0.40
CA PRO A 150 -8.55 2.26 0.87
C PRO A 150 -7.16 1.66 0.58
N SER A 151 -6.58 0.99 1.56
CA SER A 151 -5.25 0.38 1.49
C SER A 151 -5.31 -1.12 1.73
N VAL A 152 -4.77 -1.90 0.78
CA VAL A 152 -4.69 -3.37 0.91
C VAL A 152 -3.77 -3.75 2.09
N MET A 153 -2.69 -3.01 2.32
CA MET A 153 -1.78 -3.29 3.44
C MET A 153 -2.47 -3.12 4.79
N PHE A 154 -3.30 -2.08 4.96
CA PHE A 154 -4.06 -1.89 6.19
C PHE A 154 -5.13 -2.96 6.39
N VAL A 155 -5.75 -3.46 5.32
CA VAL A 155 -6.69 -4.58 5.42
C VAL A 155 -5.96 -5.86 5.88
N VAL A 156 -4.81 -6.18 5.28
CA VAL A 156 -4.00 -7.34 5.69
C VAL A 156 -3.54 -7.20 7.14
N TYR A 157 -3.01 -6.03 7.50
CA TYR A 157 -2.59 -5.78 8.88
C TYR A 157 -3.74 -5.92 9.88
N SER A 158 -4.93 -5.41 9.56
CA SER A 158 -6.10 -5.49 10.42
C SER A 158 -6.45 -6.94 10.79
N VAL A 159 -6.36 -7.85 9.83
CA VAL A 159 -6.61 -9.28 10.05
C VAL A 159 -5.53 -9.90 10.93
N LEU A 160 -4.25 -9.58 10.68
CA LEU A 160 -3.13 -10.08 11.50
C LEU A 160 -3.18 -9.54 12.94
N ALA A 161 -3.56 -8.27 13.10
CA ALA A 161 -3.62 -7.59 14.39
C ALA A 161 -4.96 -7.78 15.12
N GLN A 162 -5.94 -8.46 14.50
CA GLN A 162 -7.30 -8.63 15.03
C GLN A 162 -7.98 -7.30 15.40
N VAL A 163 -7.73 -6.24 14.59
CA VAL A 163 -8.36 -4.93 14.72
C VAL A 163 -9.40 -4.73 13.61
N ALA A 164 -10.39 -3.86 13.84
CA ALA A 164 -11.38 -3.57 12.82
C ALA A 164 -10.74 -2.92 11.59
N VAL A 165 -11.07 -3.44 10.40
CA VAL A 165 -10.53 -2.92 9.13
C VAL A 165 -10.88 -1.44 8.94
N GLY A 166 -12.10 -1.02 9.35
CA GLY A 166 -12.51 0.39 9.28
C GLY A 166 -11.63 1.31 10.11
N ASP A 167 -11.34 0.93 11.36
CA ASP A 167 -10.47 1.71 12.26
C ASP A 167 -9.06 1.87 11.69
N MET A 168 -8.53 0.80 11.09
CA MET A 168 -7.20 0.84 10.51
C MET A 168 -7.14 1.72 9.26
N LEU A 169 -8.18 1.67 8.42
CA LEU A 169 -8.30 2.57 7.27
C LEU A 169 -8.38 4.05 7.71
N ILE A 170 -9.17 4.34 8.74
CA ILE A 170 -9.26 5.69 9.32
C ILE A 170 -7.90 6.16 9.85
N ALA A 171 -7.16 5.30 10.54
CA ALA A 171 -5.84 5.62 11.09
C ALA A 171 -4.83 6.03 10.02
N GLY A 172 -4.98 5.56 8.78
CA GLY A 172 -4.12 5.91 7.64
C GLY A 172 -4.34 7.31 7.06
N ILE A 173 -5.50 7.94 7.31
CA ILE A 173 -5.85 9.25 6.71
C ILE A 173 -4.87 10.33 7.15
N LEU A 174 -4.67 10.49 8.45
CA LEU A 174 -3.81 11.54 8.99
C LEU A 174 -2.35 11.41 8.52
N PRO A 175 -1.70 10.24 8.61
CA PRO A 175 -0.34 10.05 8.09
C PRO A 175 -0.24 10.31 6.58
N GLY A 176 -1.21 9.87 5.78
CA GLY A 176 -1.23 10.11 4.34
C GLY A 176 -1.31 11.60 3.99
N VAL A 177 -2.15 12.36 4.69
CA VAL A 177 -2.24 13.81 4.53
C VAL A 177 -0.96 14.49 4.98
N LEU A 178 -0.40 14.11 6.14
CA LEU A 178 0.86 14.67 6.64
C LEU A 178 2.02 14.44 5.68
N LEU A 179 2.14 13.24 5.12
CA LEU A 179 3.17 12.94 4.09
C LEU A 179 2.96 13.78 2.83
N THR A 180 1.73 13.96 2.37
CA THR A 180 1.43 14.83 1.23
C THR A 180 1.86 16.27 1.50
N VAL A 181 1.57 16.80 2.68
CA VAL A 181 2.00 18.14 3.09
C VAL A 181 3.52 18.22 3.18
N LEU A 182 4.18 17.20 3.73
CA LEU A 182 5.64 17.13 3.80
C LEU A 182 6.27 17.16 2.41
N PHE A 183 5.74 16.38 1.45
CA PHE A 183 6.20 16.45 0.07
C PHE A 183 6.01 17.82 -0.55
N PHE A 184 4.90 18.51 -0.26
CA PHE A 184 4.70 19.89 -0.71
C PHE A 184 5.75 20.84 -0.14
N VAL A 185 6.09 20.69 1.14
CA VAL A 185 7.15 21.47 1.78
C VAL A 185 8.50 21.20 1.12
N VAL A 186 8.84 19.94 0.87
CA VAL A 186 10.09 19.56 0.20
C VAL A 186 10.17 20.16 -1.21
N ILE A 187 9.09 20.08 -1.99
CA ILE A 187 9.02 20.68 -3.33
C ILE A 187 9.20 22.20 -3.25
N ALA A 188 8.58 22.85 -2.26
CA ALA A 188 8.72 24.29 -2.03
C ALA A 188 10.19 24.65 -1.72
N LEU A 189 10.84 23.92 -0.83
CA LEU A 189 12.24 24.12 -0.46
C LEU A 189 13.17 23.90 -1.67
N MET A 190 12.95 22.82 -2.43
CA MET A 190 13.70 22.56 -3.66
C MET A 190 13.49 23.68 -4.70
N GLY A 191 12.28 24.28 -4.74
CA GLY A 191 11.96 25.39 -5.63
C GLY A 191 12.75 26.67 -5.37
N PHE A 192 13.39 26.83 -4.19
CA PHE A 192 14.33 27.92 -3.93
C PHE A 192 15.71 27.67 -4.57
N VAL A 193 16.08 26.39 -4.70
CA VAL A 193 17.39 25.99 -5.26
C VAL A 193 17.31 25.79 -6.76
N TYR A 194 16.24 25.13 -7.23
CA TYR A 194 16.03 24.79 -8.64
C TYR A 194 15.04 25.74 -9.30
N ASN A 195 15.36 26.18 -10.54
CA ASN A 195 14.45 26.97 -11.35
C ASN A 195 13.40 26.07 -12.02
N TYR A 196 12.33 25.75 -11.31
CA TYR A 196 11.25 24.97 -11.91
C TYR A 196 10.46 25.75 -12.97
N PRO A 197 10.04 25.09 -14.05
CA PRO A 197 9.18 25.68 -15.07
C PRO A 197 7.85 26.17 -14.48
N ARG A 198 7.26 27.16 -15.13
CA ARG A 198 5.91 27.63 -14.83
C ARG A 198 4.97 27.09 -15.90
N SER A 199 3.91 26.42 -15.49
CA SER A 199 2.85 26.02 -16.41
C SER A 199 1.99 27.20 -16.80
N GLU A 200 1.34 27.11 -17.96
CA GLU A 200 0.41 28.12 -18.44
C GLU A 200 -0.74 28.37 -17.46
N LYS A 201 -1.09 29.64 -17.29
CA LYS A 201 -2.20 30.04 -16.42
C LYS A 201 -3.52 29.63 -17.07
N ARG A 202 -4.26 28.70 -16.44
CA ARG A 202 -5.64 28.39 -16.83
C ARG A 202 -6.59 29.48 -16.34
N THR A 203 -7.55 29.86 -17.19
CA THR A 203 -8.60 30.81 -16.81
C THR A 203 -9.54 30.19 -15.77
N LEU A 204 -10.22 31.02 -14.97
CA LEU A 204 -11.20 30.53 -13.98
C LEU A 204 -12.28 29.67 -14.64
N ALA A 205 -12.74 30.03 -15.84
CA ALA A 205 -13.72 29.26 -16.59
C ALA A 205 -13.19 27.86 -16.98
N GLN A 206 -11.93 27.77 -17.41
CA GLN A 206 -11.30 26.48 -17.71
C GLN A 206 -11.13 25.61 -16.45
N ARG A 207 -10.73 26.23 -15.31
CA ARG A 207 -10.66 25.52 -14.02
C ARG A 207 -12.02 24.98 -13.59
N ALA A 208 -13.04 25.83 -13.59
CA ALA A 208 -14.40 25.44 -13.23
C ALA A 208 -14.91 24.29 -14.12
N ARG A 209 -14.67 24.37 -15.43
CA ARG A 209 -15.05 23.31 -16.38
C ARG A 209 -14.35 21.99 -16.05
N THR A 210 -13.04 22.01 -15.76
CA THR A 210 -12.28 20.80 -15.38
C THR A 210 -12.80 20.21 -14.07
N VAL A 211 -13.08 21.04 -13.07
CA VAL A 211 -13.64 20.60 -11.78
C VAL A 211 -15.01 19.92 -11.99
N VAL A 212 -15.91 20.54 -12.77
CA VAL A 212 -17.22 19.96 -13.08
C VAL A 212 -17.09 18.63 -13.83
N GLN A 213 -16.15 18.54 -14.77
CA GLN A 213 -15.93 17.31 -15.54
C GLN A 213 -15.32 16.18 -14.70
N ALA A 214 -14.49 16.51 -13.72
CA ALA A 214 -13.83 15.54 -12.84
C ALA A 214 -14.63 15.23 -11.55
N SER A 215 -15.60 16.08 -11.16
CA SER A 215 -16.37 15.89 -9.92
C SER A 215 -17.05 14.52 -9.79
N PRO A 216 -17.59 13.89 -10.85
CA PRO A 216 -18.16 12.55 -10.71
C PRO A 216 -17.11 11.48 -10.35
N THR A 217 -15.85 11.70 -10.72
CA THR A 217 -14.77 10.74 -10.38
C THR A 217 -14.38 10.84 -8.90
N LEU A 218 -14.56 12.01 -8.27
CA LEU A 218 -14.35 12.20 -6.83
C LEU A 218 -15.44 11.54 -5.97
N LEU A 219 -16.62 11.28 -6.54
CA LEU A 219 -17.69 10.59 -5.80
C LEU A 219 -17.25 9.20 -5.33
N ILE A 220 -16.36 8.53 -6.08
CA ILE A 220 -15.93 7.17 -5.77
C ILE A 220 -15.17 7.12 -4.43
N PRO A 221 -14.04 7.84 -4.25
CA PRO A 221 -13.35 7.86 -2.97
C PRO A 221 -14.22 8.46 -1.84
N ILE A 222 -15.05 9.46 -2.14
CA ILE A 222 -15.95 10.07 -1.16
C ILE A 222 -16.98 9.05 -0.66
N ILE A 223 -17.57 8.25 -1.54
CA ILE A 223 -18.53 7.21 -1.18
C ILE A 223 -17.84 6.13 -0.34
N ILE A 224 -16.67 5.65 -0.76
CA ILE A 224 -15.95 4.59 -0.07
C ILE A 224 -15.52 5.06 1.33
N VAL A 225 -14.74 6.12 1.39
CA VAL A 225 -14.21 6.62 2.67
C VAL A 225 -15.32 7.21 3.53
N GLY A 226 -16.24 7.96 2.93
CA GLY A 226 -17.35 8.58 3.64
C GLY A 226 -18.33 7.56 4.26
N SER A 227 -18.64 6.47 3.58
CA SER A 227 -19.51 5.42 4.13
C SER A 227 -18.84 4.67 5.28
N ILE A 228 -17.53 4.44 5.22
CA ILE A 228 -16.75 3.83 6.31
C ILE A 228 -16.67 4.78 7.51
N LEU A 229 -16.33 6.06 7.30
CA LEU A 229 -16.20 7.07 8.36
C LEU A 229 -17.52 7.34 9.07
N SER A 230 -18.63 7.33 8.34
CA SER A 230 -19.96 7.55 8.91
C SER A 230 -20.55 6.32 9.58
N GLY A 231 -19.91 5.14 9.45
CA GLY A 231 -20.43 3.87 9.95
C GLY A 231 -21.66 3.34 9.18
N LEU A 232 -21.98 3.94 8.02
CA LEU A 232 -23.12 3.51 7.19
C LEU A 232 -22.88 2.16 6.51
N ALA A 233 -21.63 1.85 6.21
CA ALA A 233 -21.26 0.59 5.58
C ALA A 233 -19.89 0.11 6.11
N ASN A 234 -19.72 -1.19 6.17
CA ASN A 234 -18.42 -1.78 6.44
C ASN A 234 -17.49 -1.67 5.21
N PRO A 235 -16.17 -1.90 5.35
CA PRO A 235 -15.22 -1.79 4.23
C PRO A 235 -15.57 -2.65 3.02
N THR A 236 -16.12 -3.86 3.23
CA THR A 236 -16.52 -4.78 2.16
C THR A 236 -17.72 -4.25 1.37
N GLU A 237 -18.74 -3.77 2.09
CA GLU A 237 -19.92 -3.14 1.48
C GLU A 237 -19.56 -1.87 0.73
N SER A 238 -18.74 -1.02 1.34
CA SER A 238 -18.24 0.20 0.73
C SER A 238 -17.47 -0.07 -0.56
N ALA A 239 -16.65 -1.14 -0.56
CA ALA A 239 -15.91 -1.57 -1.74
C ALA A 239 -16.85 -2.10 -2.84
N ALA A 240 -17.88 -2.88 -2.50
CA ALA A 240 -18.86 -3.37 -3.48
C ALA A 240 -19.62 -2.22 -4.16
N VAL A 241 -20.09 -1.25 -3.36
CA VAL A 241 -20.74 -0.03 -3.88
C VAL A 241 -19.75 0.79 -4.71
N GLY A 242 -18.50 0.95 -4.23
CA GLY A 242 -17.44 1.64 -4.95
C GLY A 242 -17.15 1.04 -6.32
N ALA A 243 -17.11 -0.30 -6.43
CA ALA A 243 -16.91 -1.00 -7.71
C ALA A 243 -18.06 -0.73 -8.68
N LEU A 244 -19.31 -0.80 -8.21
CA LEU A 244 -20.48 -0.49 -9.02
C LEU A 244 -20.47 0.96 -9.51
N VAL A 245 -20.23 1.92 -8.61
CA VAL A 245 -20.17 3.35 -8.94
C VAL A 245 -19.03 3.62 -9.91
N SER A 246 -17.87 2.99 -9.73
CA SER A 246 -16.72 3.11 -10.65
C SER A 246 -17.07 2.63 -12.06
N ALA A 247 -17.77 1.50 -12.18
CA ALA A 247 -18.22 0.98 -13.48
C ALA A 247 -19.25 1.93 -14.14
N LEU A 248 -20.19 2.47 -13.37
CA LEU A 248 -21.20 3.43 -13.87
C LEU A 248 -20.55 4.75 -14.31
N VAL A 249 -19.66 5.32 -13.49
CA VAL A 249 -18.91 6.55 -13.85
C VAL A 249 -18.04 6.28 -15.07
N GLY A 250 -17.32 5.16 -15.09
CA GLY A 250 -16.48 4.74 -16.23
C GLY A 250 -17.28 4.59 -17.53
N ARG A 251 -18.51 4.10 -17.46
CA ARG A 251 -19.35 3.85 -18.64
C ARG A 251 -20.09 5.09 -19.13
N TYR A 252 -20.70 5.85 -18.22
CA TYR A 252 -21.64 6.92 -18.58
C TYR A 252 -21.01 8.31 -18.54
N VAL A 253 -20.04 8.54 -17.64
CA VAL A 253 -19.42 9.85 -17.47
C VAL A 253 -18.12 9.97 -18.26
N THR A 254 -17.17 9.05 -18.05
CA THR A 254 -15.90 9.06 -18.80
C THR A 254 -16.07 8.50 -20.20
N LYS A 255 -16.99 7.55 -20.39
CA LYS A 255 -17.28 6.83 -21.64
C LYS A 255 -16.09 6.00 -22.16
N GLU A 256 -15.09 5.76 -21.32
CA GLU A 256 -13.91 4.97 -21.66
C GLU A 256 -14.07 3.50 -21.24
N PHE A 257 -14.86 3.22 -20.21
CA PHE A 257 -15.13 1.87 -19.75
C PHE A 257 -16.05 1.11 -20.71
N ARG A 258 -15.59 -0.06 -21.16
CA ARG A 258 -16.36 -0.98 -22.01
C ARG A 258 -16.67 -2.26 -21.25
N PHE A 259 -17.93 -2.68 -21.24
CA PHE A 259 -18.32 -3.95 -20.62
C PHE A 259 -17.62 -5.18 -21.23
N SER A 260 -17.20 -5.10 -22.49
CA SER A 260 -16.39 -6.14 -23.14
C SER A 260 -15.01 -6.32 -22.50
N ALA A 261 -14.49 -5.34 -21.77
CA ALA A 261 -13.25 -5.44 -21.02
C ALA A 261 -13.42 -6.12 -19.64
N MET A 262 -14.67 -6.26 -19.15
CA MET A 262 -14.97 -6.79 -17.82
C MET A 262 -14.36 -8.20 -17.56
N PRO A 263 -14.41 -9.17 -18.48
CA PRO A 263 -13.78 -10.48 -18.24
C PRO A 263 -12.28 -10.38 -17.99
N ALA A 264 -11.58 -9.52 -18.73
CA ALA A 264 -10.15 -9.29 -18.54
C ALA A 264 -9.85 -8.57 -17.22
N ILE A 265 -10.69 -7.61 -16.82
CA ILE A 265 -10.59 -6.90 -15.54
C ILE A 265 -10.80 -7.88 -14.39
N LEU A 266 -11.85 -8.68 -14.44
CA LEU A 266 -12.14 -9.70 -13.42
C LEU A 266 -11.00 -10.72 -13.30
N LEU A 267 -10.44 -11.16 -14.42
CA LEU A 267 -9.31 -12.10 -14.42
C LEU A 267 -8.07 -11.49 -13.74
N ARG A 268 -7.70 -10.25 -14.08
CA ARG A 268 -6.58 -9.55 -13.44
C ARG A 268 -6.84 -9.36 -11.94
N SER A 269 -8.03 -8.87 -11.57
CA SER A 269 -8.40 -8.69 -10.17
C SER A 269 -8.35 -10.01 -9.40
N ALA A 270 -8.82 -11.11 -10.00
CA ALA A 270 -8.77 -12.44 -9.39
C ALA A 270 -7.33 -12.93 -9.18
N ILE A 271 -6.45 -12.74 -10.16
CA ILE A 271 -5.03 -13.12 -10.05
C ILE A 271 -4.35 -12.33 -8.92
N TYR A 272 -4.48 -11.00 -8.89
CA TYR A 272 -3.88 -10.19 -7.82
C TYR A 272 -4.46 -10.52 -6.45
N SER A 273 -5.77 -10.75 -6.37
CA SER A 273 -6.43 -11.17 -5.13
C SER A 273 -5.92 -12.53 -4.65
N ALA A 274 -5.77 -13.49 -5.55
CA ALA A 274 -5.25 -14.81 -5.22
C ALA A 274 -3.82 -14.76 -4.69
N ILE A 275 -2.96 -13.91 -5.29
CA ILE A 275 -1.59 -13.70 -4.80
C ILE A 275 -1.59 -13.16 -3.36
N VAL A 276 -2.39 -12.12 -3.09
CA VAL A 276 -2.44 -11.52 -1.75
C VAL A 276 -3.03 -12.48 -0.73
N LEU A 277 -4.14 -13.16 -1.06
CA LEU A 277 -4.78 -14.13 -0.16
C LEU A 277 -3.89 -15.35 0.10
N PHE A 278 -3.15 -15.82 -0.90
CA PHE A 278 -2.16 -16.88 -0.72
C PHE A 278 -1.06 -16.46 0.27
N LEU A 279 -0.53 -15.23 0.13
CA LEU A 279 0.44 -14.69 1.07
C LEU A 279 -0.12 -14.61 2.50
N VAL A 280 -1.39 -14.23 2.66
CA VAL A 280 -2.05 -14.19 3.98
C VAL A 280 -2.22 -15.60 4.57
N ALA A 281 -2.58 -16.58 3.74
CA ALA A 281 -2.68 -17.98 4.18
C ALA A 281 -1.34 -18.50 4.70
N GLU A 282 -0.26 -18.27 3.95
CA GLU A 282 1.09 -18.66 4.36
C GLU A 282 1.58 -17.92 5.60
N ALA A 283 1.19 -16.64 5.72
CA ALA A 283 1.45 -15.84 6.92
C ALA A 283 0.83 -16.44 8.19
N ALA A 284 -0.38 -16.95 8.08
CA ALA A 284 -1.06 -17.58 9.22
C ALA A 284 -0.31 -18.82 9.70
N VAL A 285 0.13 -19.66 8.77
CA VAL A 285 0.99 -20.82 9.09
C VAL A 285 2.31 -20.38 9.70
N PHE A 286 2.97 -19.41 9.10
CA PHE A 286 4.26 -18.90 9.58
C PHE A 286 4.12 -18.32 11.00
N SER A 287 3.10 -17.48 11.22
CA SER A 287 2.78 -16.92 12.54
C SER A 287 2.54 -18.02 13.58
N TRP A 288 1.73 -19.02 13.26
CA TRP A 288 1.47 -20.14 14.13
C TRP A 288 2.74 -20.89 14.51
N LEU A 289 3.63 -21.17 13.54
CA LEU A 289 4.91 -21.85 13.80
C LEU A 289 5.88 -20.99 14.62
N LEU A 290 5.90 -19.67 14.41
CA LEU A 290 6.69 -18.74 15.23
C LEU A 290 6.22 -18.74 16.69
N ILE A 291 4.90 -18.72 16.91
CA ILE A 291 4.30 -18.78 18.25
C ILE A 291 4.63 -20.13 18.91
N TYR A 292 4.49 -21.23 18.18
CA TYR A 292 4.86 -22.56 18.64
C TYR A 292 6.34 -22.63 19.05
N GLY A 293 7.21 -22.03 18.25
CA GLY A 293 8.65 -21.94 18.53
C GLY A 293 9.04 -20.88 19.58
N LYS A 294 8.08 -20.17 20.17
CA LYS A 294 8.29 -19.09 21.15
C LYS A 294 9.21 -17.98 20.63
N VAL A 295 9.24 -17.76 19.30
CA VAL A 295 10.11 -16.75 18.67
C VAL A 295 9.76 -15.33 19.15
N PRO A 296 8.47 -14.91 19.23
CA PRO A 296 8.13 -13.58 19.74
C PRO A 296 8.67 -13.34 21.14
N GLN A 297 8.60 -14.34 22.03
CA GLN A 297 9.11 -14.23 23.42
C GLN A 297 10.63 -14.10 23.47
N MET A 298 11.36 -14.84 22.62
CA MET A 298 12.82 -14.74 22.53
C MET A 298 13.23 -13.36 22.00
N VAL A 299 12.54 -12.85 20.97
CA VAL A 299 12.79 -11.52 20.43
C VAL A 299 12.45 -10.44 21.46
N ALA A 300 11.32 -10.58 22.19
CA ALA A 300 10.93 -9.67 23.24
C ALA A 300 11.99 -9.58 24.36
N ALA A 301 12.49 -10.72 24.82
CA ALA A 301 13.53 -10.77 25.84
C ALA A 301 14.81 -10.05 25.37
N TRP A 302 15.22 -10.24 24.12
CA TRP A 302 16.37 -9.55 23.55
C TRP A 302 16.11 -8.03 23.40
N VAL A 303 14.94 -7.64 22.86
CA VAL A 303 14.58 -6.24 22.64
C VAL A 303 14.57 -5.48 23.97
N GLN A 304 14.05 -6.07 25.06
CA GLN A 304 14.02 -5.44 26.39
C GLN A 304 15.42 -5.16 26.96
N THR A 305 16.45 -5.83 26.49
CA THR A 305 17.85 -5.52 26.89
C THR A 305 18.38 -4.25 26.24
N VAL A 306 17.77 -3.80 25.13
CA VAL A 306 18.24 -2.67 24.33
C VAL A 306 17.24 -1.50 24.36
N ALA A 307 15.95 -1.80 24.37
CA ALA A 307 14.87 -0.80 24.40
C ALA A 307 14.20 -0.81 25.78
N HIS A 308 14.35 0.25 26.53
CA HIS A 308 13.76 0.39 27.88
C HIS A 308 12.46 1.20 27.90
N ASP A 309 12.07 1.80 26.76
CA ASP A 309 10.89 2.63 26.60
C ASP A 309 10.25 2.44 25.22
N PRO A 310 8.94 2.80 25.05
CA PRO A 310 8.24 2.62 23.79
C PRO A 310 8.85 3.38 22.61
N VAL A 311 9.47 4.54 22.83
CA VAL A 311 10.05 5.36 21.75
C VAL A 311 11.31 4.66 21.20
N THR A 312 12.19 4.19 22.08
CA THR A 312 13.38 3.44 21.68
C THR A 312 13.00 2.15 20.94
N PHE A 313 11.95 1.45 21.40
CA PHE A 313 11.42 0.29 20.69
C PHE A 313 10.95 0.65 19.27
N LEU A 314 10.18 1.72 19.11
CA LEU A 314 9.72 2.17 17.79
C LEU A 314 10.88 2.58 16.88
N LEU A 315 11.92 3.24 17.40
CA LEU A 315 13.10 3.59 16.61
C LEU A 315 13.86 2.35 16.13
N ILE A 316 14.05 1.35 16.99
CA ILE A 316 14.67 0.09 16.60
C ILE A 316 13.82 -0.65 15.57
N THR A 317 12.50 -0.69 15.79
CA THR A 317 11.54 -1.25 14.84
C THR A 317 11.64 -0.56 13.48
N ASN A 318 11.72 0.77 13.45
CA ASN A 318 11.88 1.52 12.20
C ASN A 318 13.14 1.09 11.46
N VAL A 319 14.28 0.99 12.16
CA VAL A 319 15.54 0.54 11.51
C VAL A 319 15.42 -0.89 10.98
N ILE A 320 14.80 -1.80 11.74
CA ILE A 320 14.59 -3.19 11.29
C ILE A 320 13.71 -3.22 10.04
N LEU A 321 12.59 -2.49 10.06
CA LEU A 321 11.68 -2.43 8.94
C LEU A 321 12.34 -1.81 7.71
N LEU A 322 13.11 -0.74 7.87
CA LEU A 322 13.90 -0.13 6.80
C LEU A 322 14.85 -1.16 6.15
N VAL A 323 15.57 -1.94 6.93
CA VAL A 323 16.47 -2.98 6.40
C VAL A 323 15.69 -4.07 5.66
N ILE A 324 14.56 -4.52 6.20
CA ILE A 324 13.74 -5.57 5.58
C ILE A 324 13.14 -5.07 4.25
N GLY A 325 12.62 -3.86 4.24
CA GLY A 325 11.97 -3.28 3.07
C GLY A 325 12.90 -3.04 1.89
N THR A 326 14.23 -2.86 2.12
CA THR A 326 15.20 -2.80 1.00
C THR A 326 15.26 -4.10 0.17
N VAL A 327 14.80 -5.23 0.72
CA VAL A 327 14.91 -6.56 0.10
C VAL A 327 13.54 -7.15 -0.23
N ILE A 328 12.51 -6.81 0.55
CA ILE A 328 11.21 -7.46 0.52
C ILE A 328 10.11 -6.41 0.27
N ASP A 329 9.18 -6.70 -0.64
CA ASP A 329 8.02 -5.83 -0.89
C ASP A 329 7.12 -5.65 0.34
N GLY A 330 6.33 -4.57 0.37
CA GLY A 330 5.59 -4.13 1.55
C GLY A 330 4.63 -5.17 2.13
N ILE A 331 3.81 -5.86 1.32
CA ILE A 331 2.85 -6.85 1.84
C ILE A 331 3.57 -8.07 2.46
N PRO A 332 4.51 -8.74 1.78
CA PRO A 332 5.31 -9.80 2.38
C PRO A 332 6.10 -9.35 3.61
N GLY A 333 6.69 -8.15 3.58
CA GLY A 333 7.40 -7.58 4.71
C GLY A 333 6.51 -7.41 5.94
N LEU A 334 5.29 -6.88 5.74
CA LEU A 334 4.26 -6.76 6.76
C LEU A 334 3.92 -8.12 7.39
N ILE A 335 3.65 -9.10 6.54
CA ILE A 335 3.25 -10.46 6.92
C ILE A 335 4.32 -11.15 7.77
N MET A 336 5.60 -10.93 7.45
CA MET A 336 6.71 -11.53 8.19
C MET A 336 6.98 -10.84 9.51
N THR A 337 6.84 -9.53 9.56
CA THR A 337 7.25 -8.73 10.73
C THR A 337 6.13 -8.56 11.76
N ALA A 338 4.89 -8.38 11.32
CA ALA A 338 3.77 -8.15 12.22
C ALA A 338 3.58 -9.24 13.28
N PRO A 339 3.62 -10.55 12.97
CA PRO A 339 3.44 -11.59 13.99
C PRO A 339 4.52 -11.63 15.08
N ILE A 340 5.70 -11.07 14.78
CA ILE A 340 6.83 -11.02 15.73
C ILE A 340 6.76 -9.73 16.55
N LEU A 341 6.61 -8.60 15.86
CA LEU A 341 6.75 -7.27 16.48
C LEU A 341 5.47 -6.78 17.15
N LEU A 342 4.29 -7.17 16.64
CA LEU A 342 3.02 -6.73 17.20
C LEU A 342 2.77 -7.18 18.66
N PRO A 343 2.98 -8.45 19.03
CA PRO A 343 2.85 -8.85 20.43
C PRO A 343 3.80 -8.09 21.36
N ILE A 344 5.03 -7.81 20.88
CA ILE A 344 5.99 -7.02 21.65
C ILE A 344 5.51 -5.58 21.84
N ALA A 345 5.03 -4.97 20.77
CA ALA A 345 4.50 -3.60 20.81
C ALA A 345 3.32 -3.48 21.79
N THR A 346 2.38 -4.43 21.74
CA THR A 346 1.13 -4.35 22.48
C THR A 346 1.24 -4.85 23.92
N GLU A 347 1.92 -5.98 24.14
CA GLU A 347 1.97 -6.65 25.45
C GLU A 347 3.10 -6.10 26.34
N VAL A 348 4.26 -5.74 25.73
CA VAL A 348 5.43 -5.26 26.48
C VAL A 348 5.43 -3.74 26.60
N TYR A 349 5.18 -3.03 25.48
CA TYR A 349 5.29 -1.56 25.45
C TYR A 349 3.93 -0.84 25.47
N HIS A 350 2.82 -1.58 25.53
CA HIS A 350 1.45 -1.07 25.58
C HIS A 350 1.13 -0.06 24.48
N ILE A 351 1.70 -0.25 23.28
CA ILE A 351 1.44 0.57 22.11
C ILE A 351 0.10 0.12 21.49
N ASP A 352 -0.77 1.07 21.15
CA ASP A 352 -2.02 0.77 20.46
C ASP A 352 -1.72 0.04 19.13
N PRO A 353 -2.38 -1.10 18.86
CA PRO A 353 -2.12 -1.88 17.64
C PRO A 353 -2.39 -1.12 16.35
N ARG A 354 -3.32 -0.13 16.35
CA ARG A 354 -3.60 0.71 15.17
C ARG A 354 -2.44 1.67 14.92
N HIS A 355 -1.91 2.30 15.97
CA HIS A 355 -0.72 3.15 15.85
C HIS A 355 0.47 2.34 15.33
N PHE A 356 0.70 1.16 15.89
CA PHE A 356 1.80 0.30 15.44
C PHE A 356 1.64 -0.14 13.98
N GLY A 357 0.41 -0.43 13.55
CA GLY A 357 0.10 -0.75 12.16
C GLY A 357 0.43 0.39 11.18
N VAL A 358 0.14 1.63 11.56
CA VAL A 358 0.55 2.80 10.78
C VAL A 358 2.08 2.88 10.69
N VAL A 359 2.80 2.68 11.79
CA VAL A 359 4.27 2.69 11.82
C VAL A 359 4.84 1.64 10.89
N ILE A 360 4.35 0.39 10.95
CA ILE A 360 4.82 -0.69 10.07
C ILE A 360 4.57 -0.34 8.59
N VAL A 361 3.34 0.06 8.25
CA VAL A 361 2.97 0.31 6.85
C VAL A 361 3.76 1.50 6.29
N VAL A 362 3.86 2.59 7.02
CA VAL A 362 4.62 3.77 6.57
C VAL A 362 6.09 3.43 6.35
N ASN A 363 6.70 2.66 7.24
CA ASN A 363 8.11 2.28 7.10
C ASN A 363 8.34 1.36 5.90
N LEU A 364 7.58 0.27 5.78
CA LEU A 364 7.73 -0.68 4.67
C LEU A 364 7.46 -0.04 3.30
N VAL A 365 6.63 1.00 3.24
CA VAL A 365 6.40 1.75 2.00
C VAL A 365 7.55 2.71 1.70
N THR A 366 8.17 3.29 2.74
CA THR A 366 9.31 4.20 2.58
C THR A 366 10.50 3.50 1.92
N ASP A 367 10.59 2.18 2.03
CA ASP A 367 11.70 1.39 1.49
C ASP A 367 11.68 1.22 -0.03
N VAL A 368 10.52 1.34 -0.67
CA VAL A 368 10.43 1.47 -2.14
C VAL A 368 11.29 2.66 -2.64
N LEU A 369 11.52 3.64 -1.78
CA LEU A 369 12.40 4.78 -2.00
C LEU A 369 13.86 4.40 -2.22
N TYR A 370 14.40 3.51 -1.40
CA TYR A 370 15.81 3.12 -1.50
C TYR A 370 16.09 2.34 -2.77
N SER A 371 15.18 1.49 -3.23
CA SER A 371 15.35 0.72 -4.47
C SER A 371 15.40 1.61 -5.71
N VAL A 372 14.80 2.81 -5.67
CA VAL A 372 14.78 3.78 -6.78
C VAL A 372 15.92 4.80 -6.69
N LEU A 373 16.39 5.10 -5.48
CA LEU A 373 17.51 6.01 -5.26
C LEU A 373 18.88 5.37 -5.57
N ASP A 374 18.95 4.04 -5.66
CA ASP A 374 20.18 3.38 -6.11
C ASP A 374 20.29 3.43 -7.63
N PRO A 375 21.18 4.27 -8.20
CA PRO A 375 21.36 4.38 -9.64
C PRO A 375 21.94 3.11 -10.29
N ARG A 376 22.22 2.07 -9.50
CA ARG A 376 22.73 0.78 -9.97
C ARG A 376 21.61 -0.18 -10.39
N VAL A 377 20.37 0.06 -9.99
CA VAL A 377 19.21 -0.71 -10.47
C VAL A 377 18.79 -0.15 -11.84
N ARG A 378 19.45 -0.58 -12.89
CA ARG A 378 19.00 -0.39 -14.27
C ARG A 378 18.06 -1.55 -14.63
N TYR A 379 16.77 -1.26 -14.80
CA TYR A 379 15.83 -2.14 -15.49
C TYR A 379 15.96 -1.97 -17.01
#